data_163d019e946ce0b68fc60f4a7a8aa9ea
#
_entry.id   163d019e946ce0b68fc60f4a7a8aa9ea
#
_cell.length_a   1.000
_cell.length_b   1.000
_cell.length_c   1.000
_cell.angle_alpha   90.00
_cell.angle_beta   90.00
_cell.angle_gamma   90.00
#
_symmetry.space_group_name_H-M   'P 1'
#
loop_
_entity.id
_entity.type
_entity.pdbx_description
1 polymer ?
#
loop_
_entity_poly.entity_id
_entity_poly.type
_entity_poly.pdbx_seq_one_letter_code
_entity_poly.pdbx_strand_id
1 'polypeptide(L)'
;MKDDATTDNGIEKVSDAILVIKGIVPSAPAKMVAIANPTTVTELDNNKKSLSELQGPIVGTTYYNGDGSSATDFVMSNSVYASENKTVFANSISGYVKTTQAEAEGAPVNVYVERVAAKVRANLSTDPSAKFEDGASKWGAGKKGIKVGECLGHDIYAVIDGWGLADENTQAYINKQITPTWTSTDLGFGSLLWTTADYHRSFWETSVPFTAGGNAVKNYDFNHFNTAFGNYMFTLPNTSDTHIPTTPTNAKYNGNTRTKFLVAAHLMYENGSTWTNAEVCTYKGIDYLGVESLKNLIAFESGYYVSDATSTSPAGYKRITGADIKFVKKAGADDCLVVAALKDDTKTYYENSGTETTPSWNTVDVAIANNALGIETAQVRTNGQTYYYMPISHLGSDNTIAKYGIVRNHLYDINVTGMSGFGSPVNDATETIIPTVPDENKSYVAAKINVLQWRVVSQDVNLDHK
;
A
#
# COMPACT_ATOMS: atom_id res chain seq x y z
N MET A 1 -20.75 -14.27 6.06
CA MET A 1 -21.90 -13.74 5.30
C MET A 1 -22.24 -14.78 4.26
N LYS A 2 -23.45 -15.31 4.23
CA LYS A 2 -23.85 -16.31 3.25
C LYS A 2 -23.78 -15.70 1.85
N ASP A 3 -23.18 -16.42 0.92
CA ASP A 3 -23.41 -16.25 -0.50
C ASP A 3 -24.89 -16.53 -0.76
N ASP A 4 -25.69 -15.49 -0.71
CA ASP A 4 -27.02 -15.58 -1.26
C ASP A 4 -26.92 -15.23 -2.75
N ALA A 5 -26.35 -16.19 -3.49
CA ALA A 5 -26.39 -16.20 -4.94
C ALA A 5 -27.82 -16.53 -5.38
N THR A 6 -28.76 -15.75 -4.95
CA THR A 6 -30.10 -15.77 -5.53
C THR A 6 -30.01 -15.03 -6.86
N THR A 7 -29.99 -15.77 -7.80
CA THR A 7 -30.19 -15.76 -9.23
C THR A 7 -31.18 -14.69 -9.74
N ASP A 8 -30.92 -13.44 -9.42
CA ASP A 8 -31.48 -12.35 -10.19
C ASP A 8 -30.38 -11.78 -11.10
N ASN A 9 -30.24 -12.41 -12.27
CA ASN A 9 -29.34 -11.98 -13.35
C ASN A 9 -27.84 -11.83 -12.97
N GLY A 10 -27.35 -12.55 -11.95
CA GLY A 10 -25.95 -12.51 -11.53
C GLY A 10 -25.54 -11.25 -10.75
N ILE A 11 -26.49 -10.46 -10.28
CA ILE A 11 -26.25 -9.30 -9.43
C ILE A 11 -26.43 -9.69 -7.97
N GLU A 12 -25.37 -9.61 -7.19
CA GLU A 12 -25.43 -9.83 -5.75
C GLU A 12 -26.08 -8.65 -5.05
N LYS A 13 -27.14 -8.94 -4.30
CA LYS A 13 -27.89 -7.96 -3.53
C LYS A 13 -27.65 -8.17 -2.03
N VAL A 14 -27.09 -7.17 -1.38
CA VAL A 14 -26.82 -7.21 0.07
C VAL A 14 -28.05 -6.81 0.87
N SER A 15 -28.79 -5.82 0.38
CA SER A 15 -30.05 -5.37 0.97
C SER A 15 -30.86 -4.61 -0.07
N ASP A 16 -32.15 -4.48 0.14
CA ASP A 16 -33.04 -3.68 -0.68
C ASP A 16 -33.96 -2.81 0.17
N ALA A 17 -34.43 -1.74 -0.43
CA ALA A 17 -35.46 -0.89 0.11
C ALA A 17 -36.31 -0.32 -1.04
N ILE A 18 -37.59 -0.18 -0.80
CA ILE A 18 -38.47 0.58 -1.70
C ILE A 18 -38.51 2.02 -1.22
N LEU A 19 -38.04 2.95 -2.05
CA LEU A 19 -38.12 4.37 -1.82
C LEU A 19 -39.15 5.00 -2.76
N VAL A 20 -40.19 5.59 -2.19
CA VAL A 20 -41.19 6.33 -2.97
C VAL A 20 -40.85 7.80 -2.97
N ILE A 21 -40.62 8.35 -4.17
CA ILE A 21 -40.33 9.75 -4.38
C ILE A 21 -41.59 10.45 -4.89
N LYS A 22 -42.10 11.40 -4.11
CA LYS A 22 -43.21 12.26 -4.53
C LYS A 22 -42.68 13.57 -5.10
N GLY A 23 -43.04 13.86 -6.33
CA GLY A 23 -42.65 15.09 -6.98
C GLY A 23 -43.75 15.67 -7.89
N ILE A 24 -43.76 16.96 -8.05
CA ILE A 24 -44.56 17.64 -9.07
C ILE A 24 -43.60 17.89 -10.24
N VAL A 25 -43.83 17.22 -11.35
CA VAL A 25 -42.99 17.34 -12.56
C VAL A 25 -43.82 17.86 -13.72
N PRO A 26 -43.33 18.88 -14.44
CA PRO A 26 -44.03 19.39 -15.63
C PRO A 26 -44.11 18.39 -16.77
N SER A 27 -43.14 17.44 -16.78
CA SER A 27 -43.10 16.30 -17.71
C SER A 27 -42.61 15.07 -16.96
N ALA A 28 -43.06 13.88 -17.38
CA ALA A 28 -42.60 12.64 -16.77
C ALA A 28 -41.08 12.49 -16.91
N PRO A 29 -40.32 12.27 -15.82
CA PRO A 29 -38.89 12.04 -15.91
C PRO A 29 -38.62 10.72 -16.65
N ALA A 30 -37.61 10.70 -17.50
CA ALA A 30 -37.27 9.52 -18.31
C ALA A 30 -36.17 8.67 -17.68
N LYS A 31 -35.33 9.28 -16.82
CA LYS A 31 -34.16 8.61 -16.23
C LYS A 31 -34.02 8.98 -14.75
N MET A 32 -33.36 8.08 -14.00
CA MET A 32 -33.04 8.27 -12.59
C MET A 32 -31.57 7.92 -12.34
N VAL A 33 -30.91 8.76 -11.53
CA VAL A 33 -29.61 8.47 -10.92
C VAL A 33 -29.83 8.49 -9.41
N ALA A 34 -29.28 7.49 -8.72
CA ALA A 34 -29.27 7.42 -7.27
C ALA A 34 -27.86 7.62 -6.75
N ILE A 35 -27.71 8.54 -5.82
CA ILE A 35 -26.48 8.77 -5.06
C ILE A 35 -26.87 8.79 -3.58
N ALA A 36 -26.26 7.91 -2.79
CA ALA A 36 -26.52 7.82 -1.36
C ALA A 36 -25.32 8.38 -0.58
N ASN A 37 -25.63 9.00 0.57
CA ASN A 37 -24.67 9.59 1.49
C ASN A 37 -23.70 10.60 0.84
N PRO A 38 -24.19 11.55 0.02
CA PRO A 38 -23.36 12.47 -0.74
C PRO A 38 -22.79 13.63 0.09
N THR A 39 -22.93 13.62 1.41
CA THR A 39 -22.61 14.74 2.32
C THR A 39 -21.19 15.27 2.21
N THR A 40 -20.28 14.51 1.62
CA THR A 40 -18.89 14.90 1.39
C THR A 40 -18.60 15.42 -0.01
N VAL A 41 -19.64 15.53 -0.85
CA VAL A 41 -19.51 15.89 -2.26
C VAL A 41 -20.19 17.24 -2.51
N THR A 42 -19.43 18.30 -2.33
CA THR A 42 -19.91 19.69 -2.48
C THR A 42 -20.44 20.02 -3.87
N GLU A 43 -19.96 19.34 -4.89
CA GLU A 43 -20.36 19.53 -6.29
C GLU A 43 -21.79 19.08 -6.60
N LEU A 44 -22.42 18.35 -5.67
CA LEU A 44 -23.82 17.93 -5.78
C LEU A 44 -24.82 18.90 -5.14
N ASP A 45 -24.32 19.99 -4.52
CA ASP A 45 -25.19 20.98 -3.86
C ASP A 45 -26.17 21.64 -4.83
N ASN A 46 -27.45 21.48 -4.53
CA ASN A 46 -28.66 22.23 -4.95
C ASN A 46 -28.74 22.77 -6.39
N ASN A 47 -27.77 22.54 -7.24
CA ASN A 47 -27.74 22.98 -8.60
C ASN A 47 -28.30 21.91 -9.54
N LYS A 48 -29.08 22.32 -10.53
CA LYS A 48 -29.47 21.45 -11.63
C LYS A 48 -28.23 21.01 -12.39
N LYS A 49 -27.95 19.70 -12.40
CA LYS A 49 -26.84 19.11 -13.14
C LYS A 49 -27.38 18.35 -14.33
N SER A 50 -26.69 18.46 -15.46
CA SER A 50 -26.91 17.57 -16.58
C SER A 50 -26.42 16.15 -16.25
N LEU A 51 -26.89 15.18 -17.01
CA LEU A 51 -26.48 13.78 -16.83
C LEU A 51 -24.95 13.61 -17.06
N SER A 52 -24.35 14.37 -17.96
CA SER A 52 -22.91 14.39 -18.19
C SER A 52 -22.12 14.99 -17.02
N GLU A 53 -22.66 16.03 -16.39
CA GLU A 53 -22.03 16.62 -15.20
C GLU A 53 -22.07 15.70 -13.99
N LEU A 54 -23.04 14.78 -13.90
CA LEU A 54 -23.12 13.79 -12.83
C LEU A 54 -22.13 12.63 -13.01
N GLN A 55 -21.47 12.49 -14.17
CA GLN A 55 -20.42 11.50 -14.37
C GLN A 55 -19.08 11.91 -13.76
N GLY A 56 -18.80 13.22 -13.70
CA GLY A 56 -17.52 13.77 -13.29
C GLY A 56 -17.27 14.07 -11.81
N PRO A 57 -18.29 14.17 -10.90
CA PRO A 57 -18.04 14.53 -9.52
C PRO A 57 -17.08 13.58 -8.84
N ILE A 58 -16.20 14.16 -8.02
CA ILE A 58 -15.13 13.45 -7.32
C ILE A 58 -15.44 13.44 -5.82
N VAL A 59 -15.25 12.30 -5.19
CA VAL A 59 -15.25 12.15 -3.73
C VAL A 59 -13.81 12.12 -3.23
N GLY A 60 -13.55 12.84 -2.15
CA GLY A 60 -12.25 12.83 -1.48
C GLY A 60 -12.14 11.74 -0.41
N THR A 61 -11.24 11.91 0.52
CA THR A 61 -10.91 10.91 1.55
C THR A 61 -12.03 10.66 2.57
N THR A 62 -13.04 11.52 2.65
CA THR A 62 -14.20 11.33 3.53
C THR A 62 -15.34 10.69 2.73
N TYR A 63 -15.33 9.39 2.59
CA TYR A 63 -16.29 8.64 1.78
C TYR A 63 -17.11 7.62 2.60
N TYR A 64 -16.93 7.60 3.92
CA TYR A 64 -17.70 6.82 4.90
C TYR A 64 -17.55 7.43 6.30
N ASN A 65 -18.39 6.99 7.24
CA ASN A 65 -18.30 7.34 8.66
C ASN A 65 -17.76 6.15 9.46
N GLY A 66 -17.08 6.42 10.58
CA GLY A 66 -16.45 5.40 11.42
C GLY A 66 -15.13 4.89 10.84
N ASP A 67 -14.67 3.76 11.35
CA ASP A 67 -13.45 3.09 10.92
C ASP A 67 -13.59 1.56 10.96
N GLY A 68 -12.71 0.86 10.26
CA GLY A 68 -12.63 -0.60 10.30
C GLY A 68 -14.00 -1.30 10.27
N SER A 69 -14.31 -2.07 11.28
CA SER A 69 -15.57 -2.83 11.40
C SER A 69 -16.80 -1.97 11.72
N SER A 70 -16.61 -0.73 12.19
CA SER A 70 -17.67 0.23 12.51
C SER A 70 -18.03 1.17 11.34
N ALA A 71 -17.42 1.00 10.18
CA ALA A 71 -17.65 1.86 9.02
C ALA A 71 -19.09 1.79 8.51
N THR A 72 -19.72 2.95 8.38
CA THR A 72 -21.11 3.15 7.93
C THR A 72 -21.19 4.25 6.87
N ASP A 73 -22.40 4.48 6.36
CA ASP A 73 -22.74 5.64 5.53
C ASP A 73 -21.80 5.87 4.34
N PHE A 74 -21.40 4.78 3.69
CA PHE A 74 -20.58 4.88 2.49
C PHE A 74 -21.25 5.72 1.40
N VAL A 75 -20.47 6.54 0.73
CA VAL A 75 -20.91 7.14 -0.53
C VAL A 75 -21.14 6.02 -1.53
N MET A 76 -22.35 5.99 -2.09
CA MET A 76 -22.75 5.01 -3.10
C MET A 76 -23.36 5.72 -4.29
N SER A 77 -23.19 5.15 -5.47
CA SER A 77 -23.79 5.64 -6.70
C SER A 77 -24.35 4.50 -7.53
N ASN A 78 -25.13 4.83 -8.54
CA ASN A 78 -25.59 3.85 -9.51
C ASN A 78 -24.44 2.97 -9.98
N SER A 79 -24.68 1.67 -10.07
CA SER A 79 -23.84 0.76 -10.84
C SER A 79 -23.80 1.20 -12.30
N VAL A 80 -22.63 1.15 -12.90
CA VAL A 80 -22.41 1.59 -14.27
C VAL A 80 -22.28 0.38 -15.17
N TYR A 81 -22.98 0.42 -16.31
CA TYR A 81 -23.07 -0.67 -17.26
C TYR A 81 -22.59 -0.22 -18.65
N ALA A 82 -22.08 -1.17 -19.43
CA ALA A 82 -21.89 -0.99 -20.87
C ALA A 82 -23.08 -1.60 -21.61
N SER A 83 -23.63 -0.89 -22.56
CA SER A 83 -24.68 -1.37 -23.46
C SER A 83 -24.47 -0.75 -24.84
N GLU A 84 -24.47 -1.55 -25.89
CA GLU A 84 -24.30 -1.09 -27.28
C GLU A 84 -23.09 -0.15 -27.45
N ASN A 85 -21.95 -0.47 -26.83
CA ASN A 85 -20.74 0.38 -26.80
C ASN A 85 -20.95 1.76 -26.15
N LYS A 86 -21.93 1.91 -25.29
CA LYS A 86 -22.19 3.12 -24.51
C LYS A 86 -22.14 2.83 -23.01
N THR A 87 -21.70 3.82 -22.27
CA THR A 87 -21.76 3.79 -20.81
C THR A 87 -23.17 4.17 -20.33
N VAL A 88 -23.77 3.31 -19.51
CA VAL A 88 -25.08 3.54 -18.93
C VAL A 88 -24.93 3.62 -17.40
N PHE A 89 -25.18 4.79 -16.82
CA PHE A 89 -25.13 5.04 -15.39
C PHE A 89 -26.42 5.64 -14.82
N ALA A 90 -27.46 5.73 -15.63
CA ALA A 90 -28.78 6.18 -15.21
C ALA A 90 -29.83 5.17 -15.65
N ASN A 91 -30.74 4.82 -14.75
CA ASN A 91 -31.80 3.88 -15.02
C ASN A 91 -32.92 4.56 -15.80
N SER A 92 -33.48 3.89 -16.80
CA SER A 92 -34.73 4.31 -17.44
C SER A 92 -35.87 4.08 -16.45
N ILE A 93 -36.68 5.13 -16.22
CA ILE A 93 -37.88 5.09 -15.37
C ILE A 93 -39.15 5.35 -16.19
N SER A 94 -39.05 5.38 -17.50
CA SER A 94 -40.19 5.50 -18.39
C SER A 94 -41.15 4.34 -18.15
N GLY A 95 -42.42 4.65 -17.89
CA GLY A 95 -43.45 3.66 -17.52
C GLY A 95 -43.53 3.33 -16.01
N TYR A 96 -42.56 3.68 -15.20
CA TYR A 96 -42.53 3.49 -13.73
C TYR A 96 -43.11 4.70 -12.97
N VAL A 97 -43.23 5.85 -13.59
CA VAL A 97 -43.88 7.01 -12.98
C VAL A 97 -45.37 6.78 -12.93
N LYS A 98 -45.97 6.80 -11.73
CA LYS A 98 -47.36 6.49 -11.47
C LYS A 98 -48.08 7.68 -10.84
N THR A 99 -49.39 7.66 -10.89
CA THR A 99 -50.21 8.75 -10.35
C THR A 99 -50.49 8.60 -8.87
N THR A 100 -50.37 7.40 -8.33
CA THR A 100 -50.56 7.13 -6.89
C THR A 100 -49.33 6.43 -6.27
N GLN A 101 -49.18 6.60 -4.97
CA GLN A 101 -48.11 5.95 -4.21
C GLN A 101 -48.25 4.40 -4.29
N ALA A 102 -49.42 3.88 -4.11
CA ALA A 102 -49.65 2.45 -4.12
C ALA A 102 -49.31 1.79 -5.46
N GLU A 103 -49.58 2.48 -6.57
CA GLU A 103 -49.17 1.99 -7.91
C GLU A 103 -47.67 2.03 -8.09
N ALA A 104 -46.99 3.05 -7.54
CA ALA A 104 -45.54 3.14 -7.59
C ALA A 104 -44.86 2.06 -6.75
N GLU A 105 -45.38 1.79 -5.55
CA GLU A 105 -44.89 0.71 -4.67
C GLU A 105 -45.13 -0.65 -5.27
N GLY A 106 -46.24 -0.83 -5.99
CA GLY A 106 -46.59 -2.08 -6.66
C GLY A 106 -45.80 -2.41 -7.93
N ALA A 107 -45.10 -1.42 -8.48
CA ALA A 107 -44.26 -1.59 -9.67
C ALA A 107 -42.97 -0.71 -9.58
N PRO A 108 -42.07 -0.99 -8.62
CA PRO A 108 -40.85 -0.24 -8.47
C PRO A 108 -39.86 -0.49 -9.61
N VAL A 109 -39.06 0.53 -9.95
CA VAL A 109 -37.92 0.35 -10.82
C VAL A 109 -36.72 -0.13 -9.99
N ASN A 110 -36.02 -1.14 -10.49
CA ASN A 110 -34.80 -1.60 -9.85
C ASN A 110 -33.65 -0.66 -10.16
N VAL A 111 -33.04 -0.11 -9.12
CA VAL A 111 -31.82 0.70 -9.20
C VAL A 111 -30.76 0.08 -8.32
N TYR A 112 -29.68 -0.33 -8.94
CA TYR A 112 -28.55 -0.93 -8.23
C TYR A 112 -27.51 0.14 -7.94
N VAL A 113 -27.07 0.19 -6.69
CA VAL A 113 -26.01 1.10 -6.26
C VAL A 113 -24.80 0.31 -5.75
N GLU A 114 -23.64 0.87 -5.93
CA GLU A 114 -22.39 0.30 -5.45
C GLU A 114 -21.59 1.33 -4.65
N ARG A 115 -20.87 0.85 -3.64
CA ARG A 115 -19.99 1.72 -2.83
C ARG A 115 -18.84 2.24 -3.67
N VAL A 116 -18.45 3.50 -3.42
CA VAL A 116 -17.26 4.11 -4.01
C VAL A 116 -15.97 3.42 -3.54
N ALA A 117 -15.98 2.87 -2.33
CA ALA A 117 -14.81 2.25 -1.71
C ALA A 117 -14.65 0.78 -2.08
N ALA A 118 -13.41 0.32 -1.99
CA ALA A 118 -13.04 -1.07 -1.81
C ALA A 118 -12.79 -1.37 -0.33
N LYS A 119 -12.88 -2.65 0.04
CA LYS A 119 -12.60 -3.18 1.37
C LYS A 119 -11.42 -4.13 1.29
N VAL A 120 -10.46 -4.00 2.20
CA VAL A 120 -9.29 -4.88 2.29
C VAL A 120 -9.29 -5.54 3.66
N ARG A 121 -9.03 -6.82 3.71
CA ARG A 121 -8.80 -7.60 4.92
C ARG A 121 -7.52 -8.39 4.77
N ALA A 122 -6.72 -8.46 5.84
CA ALA A 122 -5.55 -9.32 5.88
C ALA A 122 -5.65 -10.33 7.00
N ASN A 123 -5.20 -11.55 6.72
CA ASN A 123 -5.11 -12.64 7.67
C ASN A 123 -3.71 -13.25 7.61
N LEU A 124 -3.25 -13.82 8.73
CA LEU A 124 -2.09 -14.72 8.73
C LEU A 124 -2.58 -16.14 8.50
N SER A 125 -1.90 -16.85 7.62
CA SER A 125 -2.22 -18.25 7.35
C SER A 125 -2.10 -19.10 8.62
N THR A 126 -3.09 -19.93 8.85
CA THR A 126 -3.07 -20.96 9.89
C THR A 126 -2.54 -22.30 9.39
N ASP A 127 -2.17 -22.39 8.11
CA ASP A 127 -1.55 -23.58 7.53
C ASP A 127 -0.17 -23.80 8.18
N PRO A 128 0.13 -24.99 8.71
CA PRO A 128 1.43 -25.26 9.32
C PRO A 128 2.63 -25.04 8.37
N SER A 129 2.42 -25.13 7.07
CA SER A 129 3.46 -24.85 6.07
C SER A 129 3.89 -23.38 6.04
N ALA A 130 3.06 -22.46 6.52
CA ALA A 130 3.37 -21.04 6.63
C ALA A 130 4.39 -20.71 7.72
N LYS A 131 4.62 -21.62 8.67
CA LYS A 131 5.65 -21.54 9.74
C LYS A 131 5.55 -20.30 10.64
N PHE A 132 4.39 -19.68 10.78
CA PHE A 132 4.19 -18.64 11.78
C PHE A 132 4.15 -19.25 13.19
N GLU A 133 4.95 -18.68 14.07
CA GLU A 133 5.07 -19.12 15.46
C GLU A 133 4.36 -18.15 16.41
N ASP A 134 3.81 -18.70 17.50
CA ASP A 134 3.27 -17.90 18.59
C ASP A 134 4.37 -17.36 19.50
N GLY A 135 4.29 -16.07 19.81
CA GLY A 135 5.33 -15.36 20.53
C GLY A 135 5.24 -15.35 22.05
N ALA A 136 4.30 -16.07 22.66
CA ALA A 136 4.00 -15.94 24.10
C ALA A 136 5.23 -16.09 25.02
N SER A 137 6.16 -16.99 24.71
CA SER A 137 7.40 -17.20 25.46
C SER A 137 8.64 -16.54 24.83
N LYS A 138 8.52 -15.94 23.66
CA LYS A 138 9.63 -15.38 22.88
C LYS A 138 9.57 -13.85 22.87
N TRP A 139 8.58 -13.29 22.20
CA TRP A 139 8.44 -11.86 21.92
C TRP A 139 7.14 -11.23 22.42
N GLY A 140 6.38 -11.96 23.21
CA GLY A 140 5.17 -11.45 23.89
C GLY A 140 3.87 -12.12 23.47
N ALA A 141 2.90 -12.09 24.38
CA ALA A 141 1.59 -12.68 24.14
C ALA A 141 0.84 -11.98 22.98
N GLY A 142 0.22 -12.78 22.12
CA GLY A 142 -0.53 -12.29 20.95
C GLY A 142 0.32 -11.87 19.77
N LYS A 143 1.64 -11.84 19.88
CA LYS A 143 2.55 -11.59 18.77
C LYS A 143 2.76 -12.87 17.96
N LYS A 144 2.89 -12.72 16.64
CA LYS A 144 3.25 -13.77 15.70
C LYS A 144 4.58 -13.42 15.06
N GLY A 145 5.41 -14.41 14.80
CA GLY A 145 6.67 -14.21 14.11
C GLY A 145 7.02 -15.39 13.23
N ILE A 146 7.98 -15.19 12.35
CA ILE A 146 8.46 -16.20 11.40
C ILE A 146 9.97 -16.05 11.21
N LYS A 147 10.71 -17.16 11.15
CA LYS A 147 12.13 -17.11 10.79
C LYS A 147 12.28 -16.64 9.35
N VAL A 148 13.05 -15.56 9.14
CA VAL A 148 13.22 -14.91 7.84
C VAL A 148 14.64 -15.01 7.27
N GLY A 149 15.60 -15.41 8.08
CA GLY A 149 16.99 -15.56 7.64
C GLY A 149 17.95 -15.81 8.80
N GLU A 150 19.23 -15.63 8.54
CA GLU A 150 20.31 -15.73 9.52
C GLU A 150 21.28 -14.55 9.33
N CYS A 151 21.79 -14.03 10.44
CA CYS A 151 22.81 -12.98 10.44
C CYS A 151 23.86 -13.28 11.52
N LEU A 152 25.11 -13.34 11.14
CA LEU A 152 26.25 -13.64 12.03
C LEU A 152 26.05 -14.88 12.93
N GLY A 153 25.42 -15.91 12.39
CA GLY A 153 25.15 -17.18 13.11
C GLY A 153 23.93 -17.17 14.03
N HIS A 154 23.15 -16.08 14.03
CA HIS A 154 21.87 -15.99 14.72
C HIS A 154 20.70 -16.15 13.75
N ASP A 155 19.70 -16.92 14.16
CA ASP A 155 18.41 -17.01 13.50
C ASP A 155 17.67 -15.68 13.69
N ILE A 156 17.24 -15.08 12.59
CA ILE A 156 16.51 -13.82 12.59
C ILE A 156 15.02 -14.08 12.32
N TYR A 157 14.18 -13.55 13.21
CA TYR A 157 12.73 -13.65 13.12
C TYR A 157 12.11 -12.29 12.84
N ALA A 158 11.17 -12.25 11.92
CA ALA A 158 10.29 -11.08 11.75
C ALA A 158 9.07 -11.25 12.66
N VAL A 159 8.98 -10.42 13.67
CA VAL A 159 7.85 -10.34 14.60
C VAL A 159 6.88 -9.29 14.12
N ILE A 160 5.67 -9.69 13.83
CA ILE A 160 4.69 -8.86 13.14
C ILE A 160 4.08 -7.84 14.11
N ASP A 161 4.09 -6.56 13.72
CA ASP A 161 3.45 -5.47 14.44
C ASP A 161 2.02 -5.22 13.95
N GLY A 162 1.81 -5.29 12.65
CA GLY A 162 0.52 -5.08 12.03
C GLY A 162 0.63 -5.00 10.50
N TRP A 163 -0.42 -4.49 9.89
CA TRP A 163 -0.47 -4.30 8.46
C TRP A 163 -1.17 -2.98 8.10
N GLY A 164 -1.09 -2.60 6.84
CA GLY A 164 -1.78 -1.44 6.29
C GLY A 164 -1.69 -1.35 4.79
N LEU A 165 -2.14 -0.22 4.25
CA LEU A 165 -2.09 0.09 2.83
C LEU A 165 -1.13 1.25 2.59
N ALA A 166 -0.45 1.23 1.46
CA ALA A 166 0.41 2.30 0.98
C ALA A 166 0.06 2.62 -0.48
N ASP A 167 0.45 3.79 -0.95
CA ASP A 167 0.11 4.29 -2.29
C ASP A 167 -1.40 4.32 -2.54
N GLU A 168 -2.17 4.83 -1.58
CA GLU A 168 -3.61 4.96 -1.71
C GLU A 168 -4.00 6.20 -2.51
N ASN A 169 -5.08 6.12 -3.26
CA ASN A 169 -5.70 7.29 -3.89
C ASN A 169 -6.39 8.18 -2.85
N THR A 170 -6.32 9.48 -3.05
CA THR A 170 -7.05 10.47 -2.25
C THR A 170 -8.37 10.91 -2.87
N GLN A 171 -8.63 10.52 -4.11
CA GLN A 171 -9.86 10.88 -4.83
C GLN A 171 -10.40 9.71 -5.66
N ALA A 172 -11.71 9.66 -5.84
CA ALA A 172 -12.39 8.74 -6.74
C ALA A 172 -13.56 9.43 -7.44
N TYR A 173 -13.90 8.97 -8.64
CA TYR A 173 -15.16 9.37 -9.27
C TYR A 173 -16.34 8.82 -8.48
N ILE A 174 -17.41 9.60 -8.32
CA ILE A 174 -18.64 9.10 -7.69
C ILE A 174 -19.23 7.99 -8.54
N ASN A 175 -19.41 8.23 -9.82
CA ASN A 175 -19.85 7.22 -10.77
C ASN A 175 -18.63 6.49 -11.36
N LYS A 176 -18.68 5.17 -11.38
CA LYS A 176 -17.64 4.34 -11.98
C LYS A 176 -17.37 4.78 -13.43
N GLN A 177 -16.12 5.00 -13.75
CA GLN A 177 -15.68 5.26 -15.13
C GLN A 177 -15.28 3.94 -15.78
N ILE A 178 -15.95 3.61 -16.89
CA ILE A 178 -15.66 2.39 -17.64
C ILE A 178 -15.46 2.72 -19.11
N THR A 179 -14.70 1.88 -19.79
CA THR A 179 -14.55 1.89 -21.24
C THR A 179 -15.46 0.81 -21.81
N PRO A 180 -16.55 1.15 -22.50
CA PRO A 180 -17.54 0.17 -22.97
C PRO A 180 -17.00 -0.88 -23.92
N THR A 181 -15.86 -0.61 -24.55
CA THR A 181 -15.18 -1.49 -25.50
C THR A 181 -14.15 -2.42 -24.88
N TRP A 182 -13.95 -2.41 -23.56
CA TRP A 182 -13.06 -3.37 -22.91
C TRP A 182 -13.51 -4.80 -23.19
N THR A 183 -12.60 -5.59 -23.71
CA THR A 183 -12.80 -6.99 -24.07
C THR A 183 -12.31 -7.91 -22.96
N SER A 184 -12.67 -9.20 -23.07
CA SER A 184 -12.12 -10.21 -22.16
C SER A 184 -10.60 -10.32 -22.26
N THR A 185 -10.01 -10.02 -23.42
CA THR A 185 -8.56 -10.01 -23.63
C THR A 185 -7.92 -8.87 -22.86
N ASP A 186 -8.51 -7.67 -22.91
CA ASP A 186 -7.99 -6.50 -22.22
C ASP A 186 -8.03 -6.68 -20.70
N LEU A 187 -9.10 -7.29 -20.19
CA LEU A 187 -9.31 -7.49 -18.75
C LEU A 187 -8.81 -8.85 -18.26
N GLY A 188 -8.58 -9.81 -19.16
CA GLY A 188 -8.10 -11.14 -18.83
C GLY A 188 -9.13 -12.06 -18.15
N PHE A 189 -10.41 -11.75 -18.21
CA PHE A 189 -11.48 -12.50 -17.52
C PHE A 189 -12.12 -13.59 -18.37
N GLY A 190 -11.73 -13.76 -19.62
CA GLY A 190 -12.37 -14.71 -20.51
C GLY A 190 -13.86 -14.43 -20.73
N SER A 191 -14.69 -15.49 -20.69
CA SER A 191 -16.15 -15.39 -20.90
C SER A 191 -16.94 -14.85 -19.69
N LEU A 192 -16.27 -14.45 -18.62
CA LEU A 192 -16.94 -13.89 -17.42
C LEU A 192 -17.45 -12.46 -17.59
N LEU A 193 -17.08 -11.82 -18.69
CA LEU A 193 -17.67 -10.54 -19.04
C LEU A 193 -19.07 -10.75 -19.57
N TRP A 194 -20.09 -10.53 -18.76
CA TRP A 194 -21.41 -10.11 -19.16
C TRP A 194 -22.16 -10.95 -20.21
N THR A 195 -22.92 -11.87 -19.78
CA THR A 195 -23.71 -12.69 -20.71
C THR A 195 -25.21 -12.49 -20.59
N THR A 196 -25.68 -11.52 -19.82
CA THR A 196 -27.10 -11.18 -19.81
C THR A 196 -27.37 -10.05 -20.80
N ALA A 197 -28.46 -10.21 -21.57
CA ALA A 197 -28.78 -9.33 -22.70
C ALA A 197 -29.00 -7.85 -22.30
N ASP A 198 -29.27 -7.56 -21.02
CA ASP A 198 -29.79 -6.28 -20.61
C ASP A 198 -28.76 -5.36 -19.92
N TYR A 199 -27.70 -5.87 -19.33
CA TYR A 199 -26.64 -5.04 -18.79
C TYR A 199 -25.31 -5.76 -18.61
N HIS A 200 -24.30 -5.00 -18.91
CA HIS A 200 -22.91 -5.39 -18.83
C HIS A 200 -22.21 -4.60 -17.70
N ARG A 201 -22.08 -5.20 -16.53
CA ARG A 201 -21.40 -4.60 -15.39
C ARG A 201 -19.90 -4.77 -15.53
N SER A 202 -19.09 -3.73 -15.42
CA SER A 202 -17.63 -3.85 -15.41
C SER A 202 -17.06 -4.18 -14.02
N PHE A 203 -16.23 -5.21 -13.94
CA PHE A 203 -15.38 -5.49 -12.78
C PHE A 203 -14.08 -4.67 -12.79
N TRP A 204 -13.95 -3.77 -13.74
CA TRP A 204 -12.84 -2.84 -13.85
C TRP A 204 -13.36 -1.42 -13.94
N GLU A 205 -12.51 -0.47 -13.61
CA GLU A 205 -12.79 0.96 -13.73
C GLU A 205 -11.51 1.74 -13.97
N THR A 206 -11.62 2.93 -14.54
CA THR A 206 -10.55 3.91 -14.59
C THR A 206 -10.63 4.80 -13.36
N SER A 207 -9.56 4.88 -12.58
CA SER A 207 -9.47 5.78 -11.43
C SER A 207 -9.16 7.20 -11.84
N VAL A 208 -9.38 8.14 -10.93
CA VAL A 208 -8.96 9.54 -11.11
C VAL A 208 -7.44 9.56 -11.31
N PRO A 209 -6.93 10.17 -12.38
CA PRO A 209 -5.49 10.26 -12.62
C PRO A 209 -4.77 11.06 -11.52
N PHE A 210 -3.54 10.68 -11.22
CA PHE A 210 -2.68 11.49 -10.36
C PHE A 210 -2.29 12.78 -11.07
N THR A 211 -2.54 13.92 -10.42
CA THR A 211 -2.23 15.24 -10.98
C THR A 211 -1.73 16.18 -9.89
N ALA A 212 -0.86 17.11 -10.25
CA ALA A 212 -0.42 18.16 -9.33
C ALA A 212 -1.63 19.00 -8.88
N GLY A 213 -1.89 19.03 -7.58
CA GLY A 213 -3.02 19.76 -6.97
C GLY A 213 -4.39 19.06 -7.04
N GLY A 214 -4.43 17.81 -7.53
CA GLY A 214 -5.63 16.97 -7.58
C GLY A 214 -5.47 15.67 -6.82
N ASN A 215 -5.76 14.54 -7.48
CA ASN A 215 -5.56 13.22 -6.89
C ASN A 215 -4.08 12.98 -6.59
N ALA A 216 -3.78 12.55 -5.41
CA ALA A 216 -2.42 12.29 -4.92
C ALA A 216 -2.28 10.85 -4.41
N VAL A 217 -1.04 10.40 -4.33
CA VAL A 217 -0.68 9.17 -3.62
C VAL A 217 -0.57 9.50 -2.14
N LYS A 218 -1.26 8.73 -1.31
CA LYS A 218 -1.19 8.84 0.15
C LYS A 218 -0.31 7.74 0.71
N ASN A 219 0.74 8.14 1.38
CA ASN A 219 1.67 7.28 2.09
C ASN A 219 1.81 7.72 3.54
N TYR A 220 2.38 6.87 4.38
CA TYR A 220 2.38 7.02 5.82
C TYR A 220 3.75 6.64 6.41
N ASP A 221 4.00 7.00 7.65
CA ASP A 221 5.14 6.53 8.42
C ASP A 221 4.95 5.06 8.92
N PHE A 222 6.02 4.49 9.48
CA PHE A 222 6.01 3.10 9.95
C PHE A 222 4.93 2.83 11.00
N ASN A 223 4.64 3.79 11.88
CA ASN A 223 3.71 3.61 12.99
C ASN A 223 2.25 3.52 12.53
N HIS A 224 1.95 3.95 11.31
CA HIS A 224 0.61 3.83 10.72
C HIS A 224 0.22 2.38 10.43
N PHE A 225 1.18 1.51 10.13
CA PHE A 225 0.95 0.12 9.71
C PHE A 225 0.72 -0.81 10.91
N ASN A 226 -0.28 -0.51 11.73
CA ASN A 226 -0.56 -1.18 13.00
C ASN A 226 -1.93 -1.88 13.03
N THR A 227 -2.61 -2.00 11.90
CA THR A 227 -3.90 -2.70 11.82
C THR A 227 -3.72 -4.16 12.18
N ALA A 228 -4.51 -4.66 13.11
CA ALA A 228 -4.47 -6.06 13.50
C ALA A 228 -4.98 -6.96 12.37
N PHE A 229 -4.38 -8.13 12.19
CA PHE A 229 -4.86 -9.13 11.25
C PHE A 229 -6.28 -9.59 11.63
N GLY A 230 -7.10 -9.81 10.61
CA GLY A 230 -8.55 -10.07 10.76
C GLY A 230 -9.42 -8.81 10.68
N ASN A 231 -8.87 -7.63 10.92
CA ASN A 231 -9.57 -6.37 10.76
C ASN A 231 -9.63 -5.93 9.28
N TYR A 232 -10.40 -4.88 9.03
CA TYR A 232 -10.63 -4.33 7.69
C TYR A 232 -10.07 -2.92 7.59
N MET A 233 -9.64 -2.58 6.37
CA MET A 233 -9.41 -1.21 5.93
C MET A 233 -10.25 -0.92 4.69
N PHE A 234 -10.55 0.35 4.45
CA PHE A 234 -11.23 0.82 3.25
C PHE A 234 -10.31 1.75 2.50
N THR A 235 -10.38 1.71 1.17
CA THR A 235 -9.57 2.56 0.30
C THR A 235 -10.36 2.91 -0.96
N LEU A 236 -9.97 4.00 -1.61
CA LEU A 236 -10.54 4.41 -2.88
C LEU A 236 -9.96 3.58 -4.03
N PRO A 237 -10.68 3.47 -5.15
CA PRO A 237 -10.20 2.76 -6.32
C PRO A 237 -8.85 3.31 -6.79
N ASN A 238 -7.95 2.41 -7.16
CA ASN A 238 -6.64 2.75 -7.71
C ASN A 238 -6.30 1.77 -8.83
N THR A 239 -6.63 2.15 -10.05
CA THR A 239 -6.48 1.33 -11.25
C THR A 239 -5.78 2.11 -12.36
N SER A 240 -5.42 1.43 -13.43
CA SER A 240 -4.92 2.02 -14.66
C SER A 240 -5.76 1.54 -15.83
N ASP A 241 -5.87 2.33 -16.88
CA ASP A 241 -6.46 1.95 -18.15
C ASP A 241 -5.43 1.43 -19.16
N THR A 242 -4.16 1.40 -18.79
CA THR A 242 -3.05 0.95 -19.62
C THR A 242 -2.54 -0.41 -19.17
N HIS A 243 -2.07 -1.22 -20.11
CA HIS A 243 -1.39 -2.47 -19.84
C HIS A 243 -0.16 -2.24 -18.94
N ILE A 244 0.07 -3.21 -18.04
CA ILE A 244 1.34 -3.27 -17.35
C ILE A 244 2.37 -3.74 -18.34
N PRO A 245 3.43 -2.96 -18.59
CA PRO A 245 4.48 -3.39 -19.49
C PRO A 245 5.11 -4.70 -19.02
N THR A 246 5.35 -5.61 -19.94
CA THR A 246 5.90 -6.96 -19.68
C THR A 246 7.39 -6.95 -19.42
N THR A 247 8.07 -5.81 -19.62
CA THR A 247 9.52 -5.71 -19.39
C THR A 247 9.80 -5.10 -18.00
N PRO A 248 10.77 -5.65 -17.25
CA PRO A 248 11.10 -5.17 -15.89
C PRO A 248 11.35 -3.66 -15.79
N THR A 249 11.96 -3.06 -16.80
CA THR A 249 12.25 -1.63 -16.87
C THR A 249 10.99 -0.76 -16.89
N ASN A 250 9.88 -1.26 -17.39
CA ASN A 250 8.62 -0.53 -17.49
C ASN A 250 7.67 -0.85 -16.33
N ALA A 251 7.82 -2.01 -15.69
CA ALA A 251 7.08 -2.36 -14.47
C ALA A 251 7.32 -1.34 -13.35
N LYS A 252 8.52 -0.77 -13.30
CA LYS A 252 8.92 0.27 -12.34
C LYS A 252 7.99 1.48 -12.35
N TYR A 253 7.54 1.93 -13.50
CA TYR A 253 6.70 3.14 -13.61
C TYR A 253 5.24 2.91 -13.25
N ASN A 254 4.70 1.74 -13.55
CA ASN A 254 3.28 1.45 -13.30
C ASN A 254 3.03 0.78 -11.93
N GLY A 255 4.09 0.28 -11.29
CA GLY A 255 4.02 -0.30 -9.95
C GLY A 255 4.04 0.73 -8.81
N ASN A 256 4.69 1.88 -9.03
CA ASN A 256 5.00 2.83 -7.95
C ASN A 256 3.79 3.58 -7.39
N THR A 257 2.70 3.68 -8.14
CA THR A 257 1.47 4.39 -7.71
C THR A 257 0.30 3.45 -7.44
N ARG A 258 0.50 2.14 -7.50
CA ARG A 258 -0.56 1.16 -7.21
C ARG A 258 -0.63 0.89 -5.72
N THR A 259 -1.84 0.83 -5.21
CA THR A 259 -2.04 0.51 -3.79
C THR A 259 -1.39 -0.82 -3.44
N LYS A 260 -0.58 -0.79 -2.40
CA LYS A 260 0.18 -1.93 -1.90
C LYS A 260 -0.32 -2.36 -0.53
N PHE A 261 -0.34 -3.64 -0.31
CA PHE A 261 -0.45 -4.24 1.00
C PHE A 261 0.94 -4.24 1.64
N LEU A 262 1.03 -3.82 2.90
CA LEU A 262 2.27 -3.71 3.64
C LEU A 262 2.11 -4.38 5.01
N VAL A 263 3.11 -5.18 5.40
CA VAL A 263 3.24 -5.78 6.73
C VAL A 263 4.41 -5.11 7.44
N ALA A 264 4.16 -4.47 8.57
CA ALA A 264 5.19 -3.93 9.46
C ALA A 264 5.63 -5.00 10.45
N ALA A 265 6.93 -5.07 10.71
CA ALA A 265 7.53 -6.04 11.62
C ALA A 265 8.78 -5.49 12.30
N HIS A 266 9.17 -6.11 13.41
CA HIS A 266 10.49 -5.96 14.02
C HIS A 266 11.28 -7.24 13.80
N LEU A 267 12.51 -7.12 13.36
CA LEU A 267 13.46 -8.23 13.36
C LEU A 267 13.94 -8.47 14.80
N MET A 268 13.96 -9.73 15.21
CA MET A 268 14.42 -10.16 16.52
C MET A 268 15.30 -11.40 16.43
N TYR A 269 16.17 -11.58 17.40
CA TYR A 269 16.99 -12.78 17.54
C TYR A 269 17.13 -13.15 19.03
N GLU A 270 17.47 -14.42 19.29
CA GLU A 270 17.76 -14.89 20.62
C GLU A 270 19.22 -14.59 20.97
N ASN A 271 19.42 -13.76 22.01
CA ASN A 271 20.73 -13.44 22.56
C ASN A 271 20.87 -14.07 23.94
N GLY A 272 21.51 -15.24 23.99
CA GLY A 272 21.55 -16.07 25.20
C GLY A 272 20.17 -16.64 25.54
N SER A 273 19.52 -16.11 26.56
CA SER A 273 18.17 -16.51 27.01
C SER A 273 17.12 -15.41 26.80
N THR A 274 17.47 -14.32 26.11
CA THR A 274 16.60 -13.16 25.90
C THR A 274 16.41 -12.87 24.42
N TRP A 275 15.21 -12.47 24.04
CA TRP A 275 14.91 -11.98 22.69
C TRP A 275 15.20 -10.49 22.60
N THR A 276 15.93 -10.10 21.58
CA THR A 276 16.43 -8.73 21.38
C THR A 276 16.15 -8.30 19.92
N ASN A 277 15.90 -7.00 19.72
CA ASN A 277 15.77 -6.45 18.39
C ASN A 277 17.04 -6.68 17.56
N ALA A 278 16.87 -7.24 16.38
CA ALA A 278 17.95 -7.50 15.43
C ALA A 278 18.09 -6.29 14.49
N GLU A 279 18.96 -5.37 14.83
CA GLU A 279 19.29 -4.24 13.94
C GLU A 279 20.18 -4.72 12.79
N VAL A 280 19.58 -5.46 11.85
CA VAL A 280 20.32 -5.95 10.68
C VAL A 280 20.59 -4.80 9.72
N CYS A 281 21.86 -4.56 9.46
CA CYS A 281 22.35 -3.55 8.52
C CYS A 281 23.09 -4.23 7.36
N THR A 282 22.78 -3.84 6.13
CA THR A 282 23.51 -4.31 4.95
C THR A 282 24.38 -3.16 4.41
N TYR A 283 25.71 -3.41 4.30
CA TYR A 283 26.67 -2.45 3.81
C TYR A 283 27.73 -3.15 2.96
N LYS A 284 28.00 -2.65 1.76
CA LYS A 284 28.91 -3.28 0.79
C LYS A 284 28.61 -4.77 0.55
N GLY A 285 27.30 -5.13 0.57
CA GLY A 285 26.85 -6.52 0.36
C GLY A 285 27.07 -7.48 1.54
N ILE A 286 27.46 -6.96 2.71
CA ILE A 286 27.66 -7.73 3.94
C ILE A 286 26.64 -7.31 4.97
N ASP A 287 26.05 -8.31 5.66
CA ASP A 287 25.11 -8.07 6.75
C ASP A 287 25.82 -7.96 8.10
N TYR A 288 25.51 -6.93 8.84
CA TYR A 288 26.01 -6.63 10.18
C TYR A 288 24.86 -6.63 11.18
N LEU A 289 25.13 -6.99 12.41
CA LEU A 289 24.18 -6.95 13.52
C LEU A 289 24.53 -5.78 14.46
N GLY A 290 23.64 -4.81 14.55
CA GLY A 290 23.77 -3.59 15.36
C GLY A 290 24.18 -2.37 14.53
N VAL A 291 23.35 -1.34 14.59
CA VAL A 291 23.58 -0.04 13.91
C VAL A 291 24.88 0.61 14.38
N GLU A 292 25.16 0.58 15.69
CA GLU A 292 26.39 1.16 16.25
C GLU A 292 27.63 0.38 15.81
N SER A 293 27.55 -0.93 15.60
CA SER A 293 28.65 -1.74 15.06
C SER A 293 29.00 -1.29 13.65
N LEU A 294 28.00 -1.08 12.80
CA LEU A 294 28.20 -0.57 11.44
C LEU A 294 28.78 0.87 11.45
N LYS A 295 28.24 1.75 12.28
CA LYS A 295 28.77 3.12 12.42
C LYS A 295 30.23 3.13 12.86
N ASN A 296 30.61 2.27 13.82
CA ASN A 296 32.00 2.13 14.27
C ASN A 296 32.91 1.62 13.16
N LEU A 297 32.44 0.67 12.32
CA LEU A 297 33.19 0.21 11.15
C LEU A 297 33.43 1.35 10.18
N ILE A 298 32.38 2.10 9.83
CA ILE A 298 32.47 3.24 8.90
C ILE A 298 33.38 4.34 9.45
N ALA A 299 33.26 4.66 10.73
CA ALA A 299 34.13 5.61 11.40
C ALA A 299 35.60 5.16 11.37
N PHE A 300 35.85 3.88 11.59
CA PHE A 300 37.19 3.30 11.49
C PHE A 300 37.75 3.37 10.06
N GLU A 301 36.96 2.97 9.07
CA GLU A 301 37.34 2.97 7.65
C GLU A 301 37.60 4.39 7.12
N SER A 302 36.91 5.40 7.64
CA SER A 302 37.04 6.77 7.21
C SER A 302 38.45 7.37 7.45
N GLY A 303 39.14 6.89 8.48
CA GLY A 303 40.44 7.42 8.88
C GLY A 303 40.41 8.83 9.47
N TYR A 304 39.24 9.35 9.85
CA TYR A 304 39.08 10.68 10.42
C TYR A 304 39.31 10.73 11.92
N TYR A 305 39.75 11.88 12.40
CA TYR A 305 40.09 12.16 13.78
C TYR A 305 39.48 13.49 14.23
N VAL A 306 39.34 13.67 15.53
CA VAL A 306 39.00 14.92 16.20
C VAL A 306 40.14 15.29 17.19
N SER A 307 40.30 16.58 17.50
CA SER A 307 41.24 17.02 18.53
C SER A 307 40.77 16.48 19.91
N ASP A 308 41.70 15.88 20.65
CA ASP A 308 41.48 15.39 22.01
C ASP A 308 42.79 15.52 22.81
N ALA A 309 42.85 16.53 23.66
CA ALA A 309 44.02 16.82 24.50
C ALA A 309 44.37 15.69 25.49
N THR A 310 43.44 14.77 25.74
CA THR A 310 43.63 13.61 26.64
C THR A 310 44.17 12.39 25.90
N SER A 311 44.17 12.38 24.58
CA SER A 311 44.68 11.27 23.77
C SER A 311 46.22 11.24 23.79
N THR A 312 46.74 10.04 24.03
CA THR A 312 48.17 9.79 24.10
C THR A 312 48.71 9.06 22.87
N SER A 313 47.86 8.41 22.11
CA SER A 313 48.24 7.62 20.93
C SER A 313 47.10 7.63 19.86
N PRO A 314 47.21 8.48 18.86
CA PRO A 314 48.17 9.58 18.64
C PRO A 314 47.96 10.75 19.61
N ALA A 315 49.02 11.37 20.05
CA ALA A 315 48.97 12.46 21.02
C ALA A 315 48.16 13.67 20.48
N GLY A 316 47.19 14.13 21.26
CA GLY A 316 46.33 15.28 20.94
C GLY A 316 45.22 15.03 19.96
N TYR A 317 45.04 13.80 19.45
CA TYR A 317 44.00 13.44 18.48
C TYR A 317 43.37 12.08 18.78
N LYS A 318 42.09 11.96 18.56
CA LYS A 318 41.33 10.74 18.76
C LYS A 318 40.58 10.39 17.46
N ARG A 319 40.67 9.13 17.05
CA ARG A 319 39.86 8.62 15.92
C ARG A 319 38.37 8.81 16.24
N ILE A 320 37.58 9.22 15.24
CA ILE A 320 36.15 9.28 15.39
C ILE A 320 35.56 7.86 15.63
N THR A 321 34.42 7.82 16.22
CA THR A 321 33.68 6.60 16.56
C THR A 321 32.30 6.60 15.89
N GLY A 322 31.53 5.51 16.03
CA GLY A 322 30.15 5.48 15.57
C GLY A 322 29.27 6.60 16.13
N ALA A 323 29.60 7.11 17.32
CA ALA A 323 28.91 8.25 17.92
C ALA A 323 29.03 9.55 17.12
N ASP A 324 30.07 9.68 16.29
CA ASP A 324 30.33 10.83 15.41
C ASP A 324 29.71 10.64 14.02
N ILE A 325 29.10 9.48 13.73
CA ILE A 325 28.43 9.14 12.46
C ILE A 325 26.92 9.19 12.63
N LYS A 326 26.23 9.77 11.66
CA LYS A 326 24.78 9.67 11.46
C LYS A 326 24.48 9.00 10.11
N PHE A 327 23.34 8.36 10.00
CA PHE A 327 22.80 7.95 8.71
C PHE A 327 21.80 8.99 8.22
N VAL A 328 21.85 9.30 6.94
CA VAL A 328 20.93 10.22 6.26
C VAL A 328 20.41 9.56 5.00
N LYS A 329 19.17 9.85 4.65
CA LYS A 329 18.56 9.34 3.43
C LYS A 329 19.37 9.77 2.21
N LYS A 330 19.62 8.85 1.28
CA LYS A 330 20.34 9.17 0.05
C LYS A 330 19.42 9.90 -0.92
N ALA A 331 19.77 11.13 -1.26
CA ALA A 331 19.02 11.91 -2.23
C ALA A 331 18.96 11.21 -3.60
N GLY A 332 17.77 11.10 -4.17
CA GLY A 332 17.54 10.50 -5.50
C GLY A 332 17.68 8.97 -5.57
N ALA A 333 17.83 8.29 -4.43
CA ALA A 333 17.79 6.84 -4.34
C ALA A 333 16.43 6.36 -3.78
N ASP A 334 16.26 5.03 -3.73
CA ASP A 334 15.13 4.42 -3.06
C ASP A 334 15.04 4.87 -1.59
N ASP A 335 13.83 5.11 -1.10
CA ASP A 335 13.58 5.68 0.22
C ASP A 335 14.18 4.90 1.40
N CYS A 336 14.53 3.64 1.18
CA CYS A 336 15.13 2.78 2.19
C CYS A 336 16.67 2.82 2.22
N LEU A 337 17.33 3.55 1.32
CA LEU A 337 18.79 3.63 1.30
C LEU A 337 19.31 4.87 2.03
N VAL A 338 20.25 4.64 2.91
CA VAL A 338 20.93 5.70 3.64
C VAL A 338 22.42 5.76 3.29
N VAL A 339 23.04 6.89 3.57
CA VAL A 339 24.48 7.09 3.50
C VAL A 339 24.98 7.59 4.85
N ALA A 340 26.24 7.30 5.15
CA ALA A 340 26.89 7.85 6.33
C ALA A 340 27.26 9.32 6.14
N ALA A 341 27.18 10.08 7.21
CA ALA A 341 27.66 11.45 7.30
C ALA A 341 28.16 11.75 8.71
N LEU A 342 29.00 12.76 8.85
CA LEU A 342 29.42 13.27 10.14
C LEU A 342 28.21 13.85 10.89
N LYS A 343 28.10 13.54 12.17
CA LYS A 343 26.95 13.94 12.99
C LYS A 343 26.97 15.41 13.34
N ASP A 344 28.16 15.96 13.57
CA ASP A 344 28.39 17.35 14.02
C ASP A 344 29.24 18.06 12.97
N ASP A 345 28.64 18.93 12.21
CA ASP A 345 29.28 19.73 11.14
C ASP A 345 29.97 20.99 11.65
N THR A 346 29.87 21.25 12.95
CA THR A 346 30.59 22.38 13.59
C THR A 346 31.97 21.99 14.15
N LYS A 347 32.26 20.68 14.28
CA LYS A 347 33.55 20.17 14.70
C LYS A 347 34.60 20.27 13.60
N THR A 348 35.86 20.46 14.00
CA THR A 348 37.00 20.32 13.09
C THR A 348 37.45 18.86 13.06
N TYR A 349 37.48 18.29 11.87
CA TYR A 349 37.95 16.93 11.64
C TYR A 349 39.33 16.95 10.99
N TYR A 350 40.11 15.89 11.19
CA TYR A 350 41.48 15.75 10.73
C TYR A 350 41.69 14.40 10.06
N GLU A 351 42.61 14.36 9.13
CA GLU A 351 43.19 13.13 8.56
C GLU A 351 44.71 13.11 8.84
N ASN A 352 45.22 11.88 8.97
CA ASN A 352 46.66 11.71 9.12
C ASN A 352 47.30 11.37 7.77
N SER A 353 48.03 12.29 7.19
CA SER A 353 48.80 12.08 5.97
C SER A 353 50.24 11.54 6.21
N GLY A 354 50.63 11.43 7.48
CA GLY A 354 51.90 10.84 7.89
C GLY A 354 51.81 9.35 8.20
N THR A 355 52.75 8.83 8.93
CA THR A 355 52.76 7.48 9.46
C THR A 355 52.15 7.44 10.88
N GLU A 356 51.88 6.24 11.41
CA GLU A 356 51.44 6.13 12.83
C GLU A 356 52.47 6.64 13.81
N THR A 357 53.76 6.52 13.48
CA THR A 357 54.87 6.95 14.35
C THR A 357 55.27 8.42 14.15
N THR A 358 54.97 8.98 12.97
CA THR A 358 55.23 10.38 12.63
C THR A 358 54.01 10.98 11.95
N PRO A 359 52.92 11.23 12.73
CA PRO A 359 51.68 11.74 12.16
C PRO A 359 51.81 13.17 11.65
N SER A 360 51.14 13.45 10.53
CA SER A 360 50.96 14.78 9.94
C SER A 360 49.48 15.06 9.79
N TRP A 361 48.95 16.05 10.50
CA TRP A 361 47.54 16.32 10.61
C TRP A 361 47.09 17.41 9.64
N ASN A 362 46.15 17.07 8.77
CA ASN A 362 45.49 18.03 7.89
C ASN A 362 44.01 18.15 8.32
N THR A 363 43.50 19.37 8.30
CA THR A 363 42.08 19.59 8.50
C THR A 363 41.30 19.09 7.29
N VAL A 364 40.15 18.48 7.55
CA VAL A 364 39.24 17.96 6.53
C VAL A 364 37.98 18.82 6.49
N ASP A 365 37.63 19.31 5.30
CA ASP A 365 36.37 19.99 5.08
C ASP A 365 35.20 18.97 5.27
N VAL A 366 34.19 19.37 6.07
CA VAL A 366 33.07 18.50 6.42
C VAL A 366 32.27 18.09 5.19
N ALA A 367 32.13 18.97 4.20
CA ALA A 367 31.41 18.62 2.97
C ALA A 367 32.18 17.57 2.15
N ILE A 368 33.50 17.68 2.09
CA ILE A 368 34.38 16.70 1.44
C ILE A 368 34.29 15.36 2.18
N ALA A 369 34.39 15.38 3.52
CA ALA A 369 34.26 14.19 4.34
C ALA A 369 32.89 13.50 4.15
N ASN A 370 31.79 14.26 4.17
CA ASN A 370 30.46 13.73 3.95
C ASN A 370 30.28 13.16 2.55
N ASN A 371 30.85 13.77 1.52
CA ASN A 371 30.84 13.22 0.17
C ASN A 371 31.56 11.85 0.12
N ALA A 372 32.72 11.74 0.79
CA ALA A 372 33.48 10.49 0.86
C ALA A 372 32.73 9.40 1.63
N LEU A 373 32.16 9.72 2.79
CA LEU A 373 31.33 8.81 3.58
C LEU A 373 30.05 8.40 2.85
N GLY A 374 29.51 9.29 2.01
CA GLY A 374 28.26 9.11 1.25
C GLY A 374 28.42 8.33 -0.06
N ILE A 375 29.60 7.85 -0.42
CA ILE A 375 29.82 7.06 -1.63
C ILE A 375 29.03 5.74 -1.55
N GLU A 376 29.20 5.02 -0.45
CA GLU A 376 28.56 3.73 -0.23
C GLU A 376 27.21 3.90 0.47
N THR A 377 26.24 3.13 0.01
CA THR A 377 24.91 3.07 0.62
C THR A 377 24.83 1.97 1.65
N ALA A 378 23.98 2.17 2.65
CA ALA A 378 23.62 1.16 3.62
C ALA A 378 22.10 0.98 3.69
N GLN A 379 21.67 -0.23 4.04
CA GLN A 379 20.33 -0.51 4.51
C GLN A 379 20.39 -0.65 6.03
N VAL A 380 19.60 0.15 6.74
CA VAL A 380 19.67 0.22 8.21
C VAL A 380 18.28 -0.03 8.79
N ARG A 381 18.17 -0.99 9.71
CA ARG A 381 16.93 -1.34 10.41
C ARG A 381 17.05 -0.96 11.87
N THR A 382 16.82 0.32 12.16
CA THR A 382 16.88 0.86 13.51
C THR A 382 15.83 0.19 14.39
N ASN A 383 16.22 -0.27 15.56
CA ASN A 383 15.40 -1.07 16.46
C ASN A 383 14.84 -2.37 15.82
N GLY A 384 15.46 -2.85 14.76
CA GLY A 384 14.97 -4.01 14.01
C GLY A 384 13.77 -3.73 13.10
N GLN A 385 13.34 -2.48 12.96
CA GLN A 385 12.16 -2.11 12.19
C GLN A 385 12.32 -2.39 10.70
N THR A 386 11.33 -3.06 10.14
CA THR A 386 11.31 -3.48 8.75
C THR A 386 9.88 -3.60 8.24
N TYR A 387 9.70 -3.58 6.93
CA TYR A 387 8.41 -3.86 6.33
C TYR A 387 8.54 -4.74 5.09
N TYR A 388 7.45 -5.44 4.81
CA TYR A 388 7.27 -6.26 3.62
C TYR A 388 6.05 -5.75 2.87
N TYR A 389 6.07 -5.75 1.55
CA TYR A 389 4.96 -5.23 0.78
C TYR A 389 4.78 -5.94 -0.55
N MET A 390 3.59 -5.82 -1.10
CA MET A 390 3.25 -6.32 -2.42
C MET A 390 2.14 -5.47 -3.04
N PRO A 391 2.10 -5.29 -4.37
CA PRO A 391 0.96 -4.72 -5.05
C PRO A 391 -0.27 -5.61 -4.85
N ILE A 392 -1.43 -4.98 -4.62
CA ILE A 392 -2.68 -5.75 -4.53
C ILE A 392 -3.09 -6.17 -5.94
N SER A 393 -3.28 -7.47 -6.12
CA SER A 393 -3.75 -8.04 -7.38
C SER A 393 -5.26 -8.02 -7.46
N HIS A 394 -5.76 -7.79 -8.67
CA HIS A 394 -7.17 -7.95 -9.02
C HIS A 394 -7.37 -9.23 -9.84
N LEU A 395 -8.52 -9.38 -10.49
CA LEU A 395 -8.95 -10.59 -11.18
C LEU A 395 -8.26 -10.84 -12.53
N GLY A 396 -7.50 -9.89 -13.06
CA GLY A 396 -6.84 -10.02 -14.36
C GLY A 396 -5.72 -11.05 -14.38
N SER A 397 -5.43 -11.59 -15.56
CA SER A 397 -4.24 -12.39 -15.80
C SER A 397 -3.01 -11.51 -16.02
N ASP A 398 -1.83 -12.13 -15.97
CA ASP A 398 -0.59 -11.44 -16.30
C ASP A 398 -0.69 -10.78 -17.68
N ASN A 399 -0.09 -9.61 -17.83
CA ASN A 399 -0.10 -8.79 -19.04
C ASN A 399 -1.48 -8.17 -19.41
N THR A 400 -2.42 -8.12 -18.47
CA THR A 400 -3.69 -7.40 -18.66
C THR A 400 -3.77 -6.17 -17.76
N ILE A 401 -4.57 -5.18 -18.17
CA ILE A 401 -4.79 -3.96 -17.37
C ILE A 401 -5.39 -4.28 -16.00
N ALA A 402 -6.16 -5.37 -15.90
CA ALA A 402 -6.88 -5.75 -14.70
C ALA A 402 -6.05 -6.58 -13.70
N LYS A 403 -4.78 -6.86 -13.98
CA LYS A 403 -3.94 -7.68 -13.07
C LYS A 403 -3.75 -7.02 -11.72
N TYR A 404 -3.45 -5.73 -11.70
CA TYR A 404 -3.14 -4.99 -10.48
C TYR A 404 -4.02 -3.75 -10.34
N GLY A 405 -4.43 -3.50 -9.13
CA GLY A 405 -5.22 -2.33 -8.78
C GLY A 405 -6.36 -2.68 -7.84
N ILE A 406 -7.01 -1.65 -7.33
CA ILE A 406 -8.17 -1.76 -6.46
C ILE A 406 -9.39 -1.17 -7.15
N VAL A 407 -10.44 -1.97 -7.25
CA VAL A 407 -11.73 -1.60 -7.85
C VAL A 407 -12.76 -1.46 -6.75
N ARG A 408 -13.62 -0.44 -6.86
CA ARG A 408 -14.72 -0.21 -5.90
C ARG A 408 -15.61 -1.43 -5.69
N ASN A 409 -16.26 -1.46 -4.55
CA ASN A 409 -17.24 -2.47 -4.18
C ASN A 409 -16.73 -3.92 -4.22
N HIS A 410 -15.39 -4.11 -4.09
CA HIS A 410 -14.75 -5.41 -3.95
C HIS A 410 -14.15 -5.57 -2.55
N LEU A 411 -14.13 -6.80 -2.06
CA LEU A 411 -13.38 -7.20 -0.88
C LEU A 411 -12.13 -7.95 -1.32
N TYR A 412 -10.96 -7.39 -1.02
CA TYR A 412 -9.67 -8.03 -1.20
C TYR A 412 -9.30 -8.73 0.11
N ASP A 413 -9.37 -10.05 0.12
CA ASP A 413 -9.02 -10.87 1.28
C ASP A 413 -7.62 -11.44 1.09
N ILE A 414 -6.66 -10.86 1.81
CA ILE A 414 -5.25 -11.16 1.70
C ILE A 414 -4.88 -12.14 2.80
N ASN A 415 -4.35 -13.30 2.42
CA ASN A 415 -3.86 -14.30 3.36
C ASN A 415 -2.34 -14.41 3.24
N VAL A 416 -1.61 -13.90 4.24
CA VAL A 416 -0.15 -13.95 4.28
C VAL A 416 0.26 -15.37 4.61
N THR A 417 0.94 -16.03 3.67
CA THR A 417 1.32 -17.44 3.77
C THR A 417 2.78 -17.65 4.16
N GLY A 418 3.60 -16.60 4.12
CA GLY A 418 5.00 -16.65 4.52
C GLY A 418 5.70 -15.32 4.31
N MET A 419 6.88 -15.19 4.90
CA MET A 419 7.79 -14.05 4.77
C MET A 419 9.21 -14.57 4.76
N SER A 420 10.10 -13.95 3.97
CA SER A 420 11.51 -14.31 3.90
C SER A 420 12.39 -13.10 3.63
N GLY A 421 13.67 -13.18 3.98
CA GLY A 421 14.61 -12.07 3.94
C GLY A 421 14.31 -11.02 5.02
N PHE A 422 15.16 -10.02 5.12
CA PHE A 422 15.08 -9.04 6.22
C PHE A 422 14.10 -7.89 5.98
N GLY A 423 13.30 -7.92 4.93
CA GLY A 423 12.36 -6.85 4.57
C GLY A 423 13.04 -5.54 4.16
N SER A 424 12.24 -4.56 3.81
CA SER A 424 12.71 -3.20 3.51
C SER A 424 13.10 -2.49 4.80
N PRO A 425 14.29 -1.89 4.86
CA PRO A 425 14.80 -1.27 6.08
C PRO A 425 14.03 0.00 6.46
N VAL A 426 13.89 0.22 7.76
CA VAL A 426 13.35 1.46 8.34
C VAL A 426 14.45 2.06 9.22
N ASN A 427 15.08 3.14 8.74
CA ASN A 427 16.08 3.85 9.51
C ASN A 427 15.45 4.82 10.52
N ASP A 428 14.37 5.48 10.14
CA ASP A 428 13.58 6.38 10.98
C ASP A 428 12.09 6.06 10.83
N ALA A 429 11.45 5.65 11.92
CA ALA A 429 10.04 5.28 11.95
C ALA A 429 9.06 6.44 11.71
N THR A 430 9.54 7.68 11.78
CA THR A 430 8.73 8.88 11.54
C THR A 430 8.77 9.37 10.08
N GLU A 431 9.69 8.81 9.28
CA GLU A 431 9.73 9.12 7.86
C GLU A 431 8.62 8.37 7.11
N THR A 432 8.08 9.04 6.09
CA THR A 432 7.07 8.45 5.21
C THR A 432 7.67 7.28 4.42
N ILE A 433 7.03 6.12 4.50
CA ILE A 433 7.40 4.94 3.73
C ILE A 433 6.78 5.05 2.32
N ILE A 434 7.62 4.98 1.30
CA ILE A 434 7.23 4.92 -0.10
C ILE A 434 7.75 3.59 -0.67
N PRO A 435 6.89 2.54 -0.72
CA PRO A 435 7.33 1.25 -1.22
C PRO A 435 7.65 1.33 -2.72
N THR A 436 8.91 1.19 -3.07
CA THR A 436 9.35 1.13 -4.47
C THR A 436 9.27 -0.29 -5.00
N VAL A 437 9.17 -0.47 -6.32
CA VAL A 437 9.13 -1.82 -6.92
C VAL A 437 10.42 -2.56 -6.58
N PRO A 438 10.35 -3.79 -6.05
CA PRO A 438 11.50 -4.50 -5.50
C PRO A 438 12.38 -5.12 -6.57
N ASP A 439 13.15 -4.32 -7.31
CA ASP A 439 14.18 -4.87 -8.19
C ASP A 439 15.48 -5.26 -7.43
N GLU A 440 15.64 -4.82 -6.19
CA GLU A 440 16.89 -4.99 -5.43
C GLU A 440 16.74 -5.53 -4.00
N ASN A 441 15.53 -5.53 -3.44
CA ASN A 441 15.30 -6.09 -2.11
C ASN A 441 15.02 -7.60 -2.20
N LYS A 442 15.97 -8.42 -1.73
CA LYS A 442 15.83 -9.88 -1.61
C LYS A 442 14.88 -10.30 -0.47
N SER A 443 13.85 -9.49 -0.19
CA SER A 443 12.88 -9.75 0.87
C SER A 443 11.51 -9.96 0.25
N TYR A 444 10.85 -11.07 0.61
CA TYR A 444 9.61 -11.47 0.00
C TYR A 444 8.54 -11.66 1.06
N VAL A 445 7.33 -11.20 0.78
CA VAL A 445 6.13 -11.61 1.48
C VAL A 445 5.29 -12.48 0.53
N ALA A 446 4.91 -13.66 0.99
CA ALA A 446 3.98 -14.50 0.27
C ALA A 446 2.58 -14.25 0.82
N ALA A 447 1.67 -13.83 -0.05
CA ALA A 447 0.28 -13.63 0.32
C ALA A 447 -0.66 -14.23 -0.72
N LYS A 448 -1.71 -14.86 -0.23
CA LYS A 448 -2.82 -15.30 -1.05
C LYS A 448 -3.88 -14.20 -1.03
N ILE A 449 -4.14 -13.60 -2.18
CA ILE A 449 -5.16 -12.57 -2.32
C ILE A 449 -6.44 -13.23 -2.85
N ASN A 450 -7.49 -13.16 -2.05
CA ASN A 450 -8.82 -13.54 -2.48
C ASN A 450 -9.59 -12.25 -2.74
N VAL A 451 -9.92 -11.98 -3.99
CA VAL A 451 -10.81 -10.87 -4.31
C VAL A 451 -12.22 -11.35 -4.09
N LEU A 452 -12.78 -10.95 -2.98
CA LEU A 452 -14.19 -11.18 -2.71
C LEU A 452 -14.94 -9.99 -3.30
N GLN A 453 -15.51 -10.19 -4.44
CA GLN A 453 -16.74 -9.48 -4.74
C GLN A 453 -17.60 -9.59 -3.48
N TRP A 454 -17.96 -8.60 -2.74
CA TRP A 454 -18.87 -9.29 -2.09
C TRP A 454 -19.21 -10.63 -2.86
N ARG A 455 -18.39 -11.07 -3.76
CA ARG A 455 -18.29 -12.38 -4.45
C ARG A 455 -16.84 -12.82 -4.45
N VAL A 456 -16.57 -13.99 -3.95
CA VAL A 456 -15.20 -14.54 -3.70
C VAL A 456 -14.50 -14.96 -4.99
N VAL A 457 -13.30 -14.47 -5.22
CA VAL A 457 -12.32 -15.12 -6.12
C VAL A 457 -11.04 -15.32 -5.34
N SER A 458 -10.62 -16.58 -5.19
CA SER A 458 -9.44 -16.96 -4.42
C SER A 458 -8.23 -17.11 -5.33
N GLN A 459 -7.10 -16.50 -4.98
CA GLN A 459 -5.82 -16.74 -5.60
C GLN A 459 -4.77 -17.09 -4.54
N ASP A 460 -4.04 -18.18 -4.79
CA ASP A 460 -2.85 -18.55 -4.03
C ASP A 460 -1.63 -17.97 -4.72
N VAL A 461 -0.89 -17.13 -4.04
CA VAL A 461 0.38 -16.61 -4.53
C VAL A 461 1.49 -17.09 -3.60
N ASN A 462 2.35 -17.94 -4.12
CA ASN A 462 3.61 -18.29 -3.50
C ASN A 462 4.71 -17.51 -4.24
N LEU A 463 5.33 -16.57 -3.55
CA LEU A 463 6.41 -15.75 -4.09
C LEU A 463 7.75 -16.36 -3.68
N ASP A 464 8.04 -17.57 -4.17
CA ASP A 464 9.36 -18.15 -4.10
C ASP A 464 10.18 -17.65 -5.29
N HIS A 465 11.16 -16.82 -5.03
CA HIS A 465 12.23 -16.52 -5.98
C HIS A 465 13.44 -17.42 -5.68
N LYS A 466 13.73 -18.34 -6.60
CA LYS A 466 15.00 -19.10 -6.63
C LYS A 466 16.14 -18.22 -7.12
#